data_c36c2348a8c9697ab9226e4da6bc5cc6
#
_entry.id   c36c2348a8c9697ab9226e4da6bc5cc6
#
_cell.length_a   1.000
_cell.length_b   1.000
_cell.length_c   1.000
_cell.angle_alpha   90.00
_cell.angle_beta   90.00
_cell.angle_gamma   90.00
#
_symmetry.space_group_name_H-M   'P 1'
#
loop_
_entity.id
_entity.type
_entity.pdbx_description
1 polymer ?
#
loop_
_entity_poly.entity_id
_entity_poly.type
_entity_poly.pdbx_seq_one_letter_code
_entity_poly.pdbx_strand_id
1 'polypeptide(L)'
;MLNMITWQLVVLDEAQSIKNPSSARTKACKCLKRNRSLAVSGTPFENHVTDIWSLIDFIQPGMLGSLNKYTEIISDDTEGGKRIEPILSPLMIRRLVKDVAKDLPEKVVSAIPLQMSEEECAQYARYRNDLLNEYDADKVTLGMLQMLRIYCTHPYAALKTPYADNPSEVSIKYQRFCEIVEEILSRNEKVIVFTSYKMMFDIFHHDIPSRFGIPIWSINGETLVEDRQKIVDTFNGANGAAMLVLNPRAAGTGLNITGANHVIHFNLEWNPSLEDQSTARAYRRGQQKTVFVYRLYYEGTIEEVVNDRIDRKRDIAATAIIGTDGTSKDREDIIRALSLVPSFKN
;
A
#
# COMPACT_ATOMS: atom_id res chain seq x y z
N MET A 1 -1.83 -25.07 23.34
CA MET A 1 -2.42 -24.42 24.55
C MET A 1 -3.76 -23.76 24.22
N LEU A 2 -3.86 -22.79 23.31
CA LEU A 2 -5.15 -22.10 22.98
C LEU A 2 -6.25 -23.05 22.44
N ASN A 3 -5.90 -24.11 21.72
CA ASN A 3 -6.85 -25.08 21.17
C ASN A 3 -7.45 -26.04 22.21
N MET A 4 -6.96 -26.02 23.45
CA MET A 4 -7.49 -26.84 24.55
C MET A 4 -8.67 -26.16 25.27
N ILE A 5 -8.86 -24.87 25.01
CA ILE A 5 -9.91 -24.05 25.62
C ILE A 5 -11.04 -23.86 24.61
N THR A 6 -12.29 -23.99 25.06
CA THR A 6 -13.45 -23.58 24.24
C THR A 6 -13.81 -22.15 24.58
N TRP A 7 -13.56 -21.25 23.63
CA TRP A 7 -13.80 -19.82 23.78
C TRP A 7 -15.28 -19.47 23.55
N GLN A 8 -15.82 -18.57 24.33
CA GLN A 8 -17.18 -18.06 24.07
C GLN A 8 -17.24 -17.23 22.80
N LEU A 9 -16.21 -16.41 22.58
CA LEU A 9 -16.06 -15.59 21.39
C LEU A 9 -14.58 -15.53 20.99
N VAL A 10 -14.30 -15.70 19.73
CA VAL A 10 -12.99 -15.42 19.11
C VAL A 10 -13.16 -14.24 18.15
N VAL A 11 -12.42 -13.18 18.40
CA VAL A 11 -12.37 -11.99 17.54
C VAL A 11 -11.03 -11.99 16.81
N LEU A 12 -11.07 -11.91 15.48
CA LEU A 12 -9.88 -11.66 14.67
C LEU A 12 -9.88 -10.20 14.23
N ASP A 13 -8.89 -9.45 14.70
CA ASP A 13 -8.57 -8.14 14.14
C ASP A 13 -7.63 -8.29 12.95
N GLU A 14 -7.71 -7.37 11.98
CA GLU A 14 -7.04 -7.46 10.69
C GLU A 14 -7.24 -8.85 10.03
N ALA A 15 -8.52 -9.26 9.97
CA ALA A 15 -8.91 -10.60 9.56
C ALA A 15 -8.49 -10.97 8.12
N GLN A 16 -8.15 -10.00 7.26
CA GLN A 16 -7.54 -10.29 5.95
C GLN A 16 -6.22 -11.07 6.08
N SER A 17 -5.61 -11.13 7.26
CA SER A 17 -4.43 -11.95 7.52
C SER A 17 -4.66 -13.47 7.40
N ILE A 18 -5.94 -13.90 7.43
CA ILE A 18 -6.36 -15.29 7.21
C ILE A 18 -7.06 -15.51 5.86
N LYS A 19 -6.93 -14.61 4.90
CA LYS A 19 -7.55 -14.71 3.58
C LYS A 19 -7.12 -15.94 2.77
N ASN A 20 -5.85 -16.33 2.90
CA ASN A 20 -5.34 -17.54 2.24
C ASN A 20 -5.71 -18.79 3.05
N PRO A 21 -6.63 -19.65 2.56
CA PRO A 21 -7.11 -20.83 3.29
C PRO A 21 -6.02 -21.87 3.56
N SER A 22 -4.96 -21.91 2.74
CA SER A 22 -3.88 -22.89 2.87
C SER A 22 -2.79 -22.48 3.87
N SER A 23 -2.75 -21.21 4.28
CA SER A 23 -1.69 -20.69 5.15
C SER A 23 -1.72 -21.31 6.55
N ALA A 24 -0.55 -21.48 7.17
CA ALA A 24 -0.43 -22.01 8.52
C ALA A 24 -1.21 -21.16 9.54
N ARG A 25 -1.21 -19.83 9.37
CA ARG A 25 -1.97 -18.88 10.20
C ARG A 25 -3.46 -19.15 10.13
N THR A 26 -4.02 -19.27 8.92
CA THR A 26 -5.44 -19.54 8.71
C THR A 26 -5.85 -20.86 9.36
N LYS A 27 -5.08 -21.91 9.11
CA LYS A 27 -5.31 -23.23 9.74
C LYS A 27 -5.30 -23.14 11.26
N ALA A 28 -4.32 -22.46 11.84
CA ALA A 28 -4.23 -22.27 13.29
C ALA A 28 -5.45 -21.51 13.86
N CYS A 29 -5.87 -20.43 13.21
CA CYS A 29 -7.05 -19.67 13.65
C CYS A 29 -8.34 -20.48 13.54
N LYS A 30 -8.52 -21.25 12.46
CA LYS A 30 -9.71 -22.12 12.26
C LYS A 30 -9.79 -23.28 13.26
N CYS A 31 -8.64 -23.78 13.75
CA CYS A 31 -8.58 -24.84 14.77
C CYS A 31 -8.99 -24.38 16.17
N LEU A 32 -9.17 -23.08 16.43
CA LEU A 32 -9.59 -22.59 17.75
C LEU A 32 -11.05 -23.02 18.03
N LYS A 33 -11.25 -23.77 19.12
CA LYS A 33 -12.60 -24.16 19.58
C LYS A 33 -13.35 -22.92 20.08
N ARG A 34 -14.54 -22.63 19.53
CA ARG A 34 -15.28 -21.41 19.85
C ARG A 34 -16.78 -21.57 19.63
N ASN A 35 -17.57 -20.84 20.40
CA ASN A 35 -19.03 -20.81 20.26
C ASN A 35 -19.46 -19.73 19.26
N ARG A 36 -18.73 -18.60 19.20
CA ARG A 36 -19.00 -17.47 18.30
C ARG A 36 -17.71 -16.95 17.70
N SER A 37 -17.81 -16.38 16.51
CA SER A 37 -16.70 -15.79 15.77
C SER A 37 -17.05 -14.39 15.31
N LEU A 38 -16.07 -13.49 15.35
CA LEU A 38 -16.14 -12.15 14.76
C LEU A 38 -14.85 -11.89 13.98
N ALA A 39 -14.96 -11.40 12.78
CA ALA A 39 -13.82 -10.93 11.98
C ALA A 39 -13.95 -9.42 11.78
N VAL A 40 -12.91 -8.68 12.12
CA VAL A 40 -12.80 -7.24 11.94
C VAL A 40 -11.73 -6.99 10.90
N SER A 41 -12.04 -6.20 9.88
CA SER A 41 -11.09 -5.85 8.82
C SER A 41 -11.47 -4.51 8.20
N GLY A 42 -10.48 -3.68 7.90
CA GLY A 42 -10.67 -2.47 7.09
C GLY A 42 -10.91 -2.80 5.61
N THR A 43 -10.42 -3.96 5.16
CA THR A 43 -10.43 -4.41 3.76
C THR A 43 -10.72 -5.91 3.70
N PRO A 44 -11.98 -6.31 3.88
CA PRO A 44 -12.34 -7.72 3.96
C PRO A 44 -12.11 -8.48 2.66
N PHE A 45 -12.17 -7.78 1.50
CA PHE A 45 -12.15 -8.39 0.17
C PHE A 45 -11.23 -7.57 -0.74
N GLU A 46 -10.04 -8.09 -0.99
CA GLU A 46 -9.01 -7.31 -1.70
C GLU A 46 -8.78 -7.82 -3.12
N ASN A 47 -8.73 -9.13 -3.33
CA ASN A 47 -8.25 -9.67 -4.60
C ASN A 47 -9.06 -10.83 -5.17
N HIS A 48 -9.45 -11.82 -4.35
CA HIS A 48 -10.03 -13.08 -4.84
C HIS A 48 -11.27 -13.49 -4.09
N VAL A 49 -12.20 -14.14 -4.77
CA VAL A 49 -13.38 -14.75 -4.13
C VAL A 49 -13.02 -15.82 -3.10
N THR A 50 -11.87 -16.47 -3.25
CA THR A 50 -11.33 -17.41 -2.25
C THR A 50 -10.97 -16.74 -0.93
N ASP A 51 -10.61 -15.46 -0.95
CA ASP A 51 -10.36 -14.66 0.27
C ASP A 51 -11.64 -14.59 1.11
N ILE A 52 -12.78 -14.37 0.43
CA ILE A 52 -14.12 -14.33 1.02
C ILE A 52 -14.45 -15.67 1.68
N TRP A 53 -14.28 -16.77 0.93
CA TRP A 53 -14.54 -18.10 1.45
C TRP A 53 -13.77 -18.36 2.75
N SER A 54 -12.51 -18.01 2.80
CA SER A 54 -11.67 -18.24 3.97
C SER A 54 -12.15 -17.50 5.22
N LEU A 55 -12.58 -16.23 5.05
CA LEU A 55 -13.12 -15.40 6.14
C LEU A 55 -14.47 -15.91 6.62
N ILE A 56 -15.37 -16.24 5.71
CA ILE A 56 -16.70 -16.76 6.06
C ILE A 56 -16.61 -18.13 6.70
N ASP A 57 -15.73 -19.01 6.22
CA ASP A 57 -15.52 -20.31 6.84
C ASP A 57 -14.92 -20.20 8.26
N PHE A 58 -14.21 -19.11 8.58
CA PHE A 58 -13.84 -18.81 9.96
C PHE A 58 -15.05 -18.34 10.78
N ILE A 59 -15.91 -17.46 10.24
CA ILE A 59 -17.06 -16.89 10.96
C ILE A 59 -18.15 -17.95 11.14
N GLN A 60 -18.50 -18.65 10.07
CA GLN A 60 -19.56 -19.65 9.99
C GLN A 60 -19.03 -20.88 9.24
N PRO A 61 -18.37 -21.82 9.92
CA PRO A 61 -17.79 -23.01 9.29
C PRO A 61 -18.81 -23.79 8.47
N GLY A 62 -18.43 -24.13 7.24
CA GLY A 62 -19.24 -24.94 6.34
C GLY A 62 -20.38 -24.22 5.61
N MET A 63 -20.65 -22.94 5.89
CA MET A 63 -21.75 -22.18 5.26
C MET A 63 -21.65 -22.12 3.74
N LEU A 64 -20.44 -21.92 3.20
CA LEU A 64 -20.18 -21.85 1.76
C LEU A 64 -19.74 -23.20 1.16
N GLY A 65 -19.87 -24.29 1.92
CA GLY A 65 -19.41 -25.62 1.49
C GLY A 65 -17.89 -25.75 1.41
N SER A 66 -17.42 -26.79 0.70
CA SER A 66 -15.98 -26.97 0.49
C SER A 66 -15.42 -25.92 -0.48
N LEU A 67 -14.14 -25.55 -0.31
CA LEU A 67 -13.47 -24.60 -1.18
C LEU A 67 -13.58 -24.99 -2.67
N ASN A 68 -13.39 -26.27 -3.00
CA ASN A 68 -13.46 -26.73 -4.39
C ASN A 68 -14.84 -26.48 -5.00
N LYS A 69 -15.92 -26.88 -4.30
CA LYS A 69 -17.29 -26.61 -4.77
C LYS A 69 -17.60 -25.12 -4.88
N TYR A 70 -17.09 -24.33 -3.95
CA TYR A 70 -17.26 -22.88 -3.98
C TYR A 70 -16.61 -22.26 -5.21
N THR A 71 -15.36 -22.64 -5.53
CA THR A 71 -14.62 -22.12 -6.71
C THR A 71 -15.15 -22.64 -8.05
N GLU A 72 -15.88 -23.76 -8.06
CA GLU A 72 -16.60 -24.25 -9.26
C GLU A 72 -17.86 -23.41 -9.56
N ILE A 73 -18.52 -22.86 -8.53
CA ILE A 73 -19.78 -22.15 -8.66
C ILE A 73 -19.59 -20.63 -8.77
N ILE A 74 -18.64 -20.10 -8.04
CA ILE A 74 -18.37 -18.66 -7.94
C ILE A 74 -17.10 -18.35 -8.71
N SER A 75 -17.24 -17.64 -9.83
CA SER A 75 -16.14 -17.18 -10.65
C SER A 75 -15.31 -16.11 -9.91
N ASP A 76 -13.98 -16.11 -10.16
CA ASP A 76 -13.08 -15.11 -9.57
C ASP A 76 -13.06 -13.83 -10.42
N ASP A 77 -14.21 -13.14 -10.45
CA ASP A 77 -14.44 -11.91 -11.20
C ASP A 77 -15.56 -11.07 -10.56
N THR A 78 -15.91 -9.97 -11.21
CA THR A 78 -17.00 -9.08 -10.77
C THR A 78 -18.36 -9.77 -10.69
N GLU A 79 -18.63 -10.74 -11.57
CA GLU A 79 -19.90 -11.47 -11.59
C GLU A 79 -20.00 -12.43 -10.39
N GLY A 80 -18.91 -13.15 -10.08
CA GLY A 80 -18.83 -13.97 -8.88
C GLY A 80 -19.02 -13.14 -7.60
N GLY A 81 -18.43 -11.93 -7.55
CA GLY A 81 -18.67 -10.98 -6.47
C GLY A 81 -20.14 -10.62 -6.29
N LYS A 82 -20.85 -10.27 -7.37
CA LYS A 82 -22.29 -9.98 -7.36
C LYS A 82 -23.16 -11.15 -6.90
N ARG A 83 -22.77 -12.38 -7.27
CA ARG A 83 -23.50 -13.60 -6.87
C ARG A 83 -23.42 -13.88 -5.39
N ILE A 84 -22.27 -13.64 -4.77
CA ILE A 84 -22.05 -13.95 -3.35
C ILE A 84 -22.53 -12.82 -2.43
N GLU A 85 -22.59 -11.58 -2.91
CA GLU A 85 -22.93 -10.40 -2.13
C GLU A 85 -24.28 -10.52 -1.39
N PRO A 86 -25.40 -10.99 -1.99
CA PRO A 86 -26.68 -11.13 -1.27
C PRO A 86 -26.62 -12.15 -0.12
N ILE A 87 -25.75 -13.15 -0.22
CA ILE A 87 -25.56 -14.18 0.82
C ILE A 87 -24.78 -13.60 2.00
N LEU A 88 -23.82 -12.71 1.73
CA LEU A 88 -22.92 -12.20 2.75
C LEU A 88 -23.39 -10.89 3.39
N SER A 89 -24.13 -10.07 2.67
CA SER A 89 -24.54 -8.77 3.17
C SER A 89 -25.28 -8.82 4.52
N PRO A 90 -26.12 -9.83 4.84
CA PRO A 90 -26.72 -9.95 6.16
C PRO A 90 -25.74 -10.28 7.30
N LEU A 91 -24.55 -10.78 6.97
CA LEU A 91 -23.52 -11.16 7.93
C LEU A 91 -22.48 -10.06 8.16
N MET A 92 -22.58 -8.94 7.43
CA MET A 92 -21.58 -7.90 7.40
C MET A 92 -22.13 -6.54 7.79
N ILE A 93 -21.31 -5.80 8.52
CA ILE A 93 -21.52 -4.37 8.74
C ILE A 93 -20.34 -3.64 8.14
N ARG A 94 -20.57 -2.87 7.09
CA ARG A 94 -19.55 -2.01 6.48
C ARG A 94 -19.86 -0.54 6.77
N ARG A 95 -18.89 0.17 7.32
CA ARG A 95 -18.98 1.61 7.57
C ARG A 95 -17.84 2.32 6.87
N LEU A 96 -18.16 3.23 5.98
CA LEU A 96 -17.15 4.07 5.35
C LEU A 96 -16.81 5.24 6.27
N VAL A 97 -15.55 5.61 6.34
CA VAL A 97 -15.06 6.73 7.17
C VAL A 97 -15.84 8.01 6.87
N LYS A 98 -16.11 8.31 5.60
CA LYS A 98 -16.90 9.47 5.16
C LYS A 98 -18.32 9.53 5.75
N ASP A 99 -18.92 8.38 6.06
CA ASP A 99 -20.30 8.30 6.54
C ASP A 99 -20.41 8.44 8.07
N VAL A 100 -19.36 8.02 8.79
CA VAL A 100 -19.39 7.92 10.26
C VAL A 100 -18.48 8.92 10.99
N ALA A 101 -17.43 9.40 10.36
CA ALA A 101 -16.46 10.32 10.97
C ALA A 101 -16.62 11.74 10.41
N LYS A 102 -17.77 12.36 10.72
CA LYS A 102 -18.11 13.73 10.32
C LYS A 102 -17.24 14.81 10.99
N ASP A 103 -16.52 14.43 12.01
CA ASP A 103 -15.56 15.25 12.77
C ASP A 103 -14.16 15.29 12.14
N LEU A 104 -13.91 14.49 11.10
CA LEU A 104 -12.63 14.53 10.40
C LEU A 104 -12.57 15.73 9.44
N PRO A 105 -11.39 16.37 9.32
CA PRO A 105 -11.17 17.42 8.33
C PRO A 105 -11.26 16.85 6.90
N GLU A 106 -11.21 17.72 5.92
CA GLU A 106 -11.15 17.32 4.51
C GLU A 106 -9.89 16.50 4.20
N LYS A 107 -9.99 15.56 3.26
CA LYS A 107 -8.88 14.83 2.70
C LYS A 107 -8.80 15.08 1.18
N VAL A 108 -7.71 15.67 0.73
CA VAL A 108 -7.42 15.95 -0.68
C VAL A 108 -6.38 14.96 -1.17
N VAL A 109 -6.68 14.22 -2.23
CA VAL A 109 -5.76 13.25 -2.84
C VAL A 109 -5.36 13.74 -4.23
N SER A 110 -4.06 13.88 -4.45
CA SER A 110 -3.48 14.32 -5.71
C SER A 110 -2.57 13.22 -6.27
N ALA A 111 -2.96 12.63 -7.39
CA ALA A 111 -2.08 11.80 -8.20
C ALA A 111 -1.24 12.73 -9.09
N ILE A 112 0.07 12.60 -9.02
CA ILE A 112 1.02 13.48 -9.72
C ILE A 112 1.77 12.64 -10.76
N PRO A 113 1.30 12.63 -12.01
CA PRO A 113 2.01 11.99 -13.11
C PRO A 113 3.31 12.75 -13.41
N LEU A 114 4.36 12.01 -13.67
CA LEU A 114 5.68 12.54 -14.00
C LEU A 114 6.18 11.94 -15.31
N GLN A 115 6.82 12.75 -16.11
CA GLN A 115 7.50 12.29 -17.32
C GLN A 115 8.99 12.14 -17.03
N MET A 116 9.56 11.03 -17.46
CA MET A 116 11.00 10.82 -17.42
C MET A 116 11.68 11.76 -18.41
N SER A 117 12.88 12.25 -18.05
CA SER A 117 13.77 12.91 -18.99
C SER A 117 14.18 11.95 -20.11
N GLU A 118 14.74 12.47 -21.20
CA GLU A 118 15.25 11.65 -22.30
C GLU A 118 16.32 10.66 -21.79
N GLU A 119 17.18 11.12 -20.90
CA GLU A 119 18.22 10.28 -20.29
C GLU A 119 17.63 9.19 -19.39
N GLU A 120 16.66 9.53 -18.53
CA GLU A 120 15.95 8.54 -17.68
C GLU A 120 15.23 7.50 -18.53
N CYS A 121 14.54 7.91 -19.63
CA CYS A 121 13.89 7.00 -20.56
C CYS A 121 14.91 6.01 -21.16
N ALA A 122 16.06 6.49 -21.63
CA ALA A 122 17.09 5.66 -22.21
C ALA A 122 17.69 4.67 -21.19
N GLN A 123 17.94 5.14 -19.97
CA GLN A 123 18.46 4.31 -18.87
C GLN A 123 17.42 3.25 -18.43
N TYR A 124 16.14 3.63 -18.29
CA TYR A 124 15.06 2.70 -17.96
C TYR A 124 14.93 1.60 -19.02
N ALA A 125 14.95 1.97 -20.31
CA ALA A 125 14.86 1.03 -21.40
C ALA A 125 16.03 0.03 -21.41
N ARG A 126 17.25 0.50 -21.14
CA ARG A 126 18.43 -0.38 -21.00
C ARG A 126 18.26 -1.34 -19.83
N TYR A 127 17.95 -0.83 -18.64
CA TYR A 127 17.76 -1.64 -17.44
C TYR A 127 16.68 -2.70 -17.63
N ARG A 128 15.54 -2.32 -18.25
CA ARG A 128 14.47 -3.26 -18.58
C ARG A 128 14.94 -4.36 -19.54
N ASN A 129 15.69 -3.99 -20.60
CA ASN A 129 16.20 -4.97 -21.57
C ASN A 129 17.21 -5.93 -20.94
N ASP A 130 18.08 -5.43 -20.04
CA ASP A 130 19.03 -6.26 -19.29
C ASP A 130 18.27 -7.30 -18.44
N LEU A 131 17.21 -6.86 -17.74
CA LEU A 131 16.35 -7.77 -16.97
C LEU A 131 15.66 -8.81 -17.87
N LEU A 132 15.19 -8.41 -19.05
CA LEU A 132 14.55 -9.35 -20.01
C LEU A 132 15.55 -10.38 -20.54
N ASN A 133 16.82 -10.02 -20.71
CA ASN A 133 17.86 -10.93 -21.16
C ASN A 133 18.32 -11.90 -20.06
N GLU A 134 18.25 -11.50 -18.80
CA GLU A 134 18.59 -12.34 -17.64
C GLU A 134 17.51 -13.39 -17.33
N TYR A 135 16.24 -13.08 -17.64
CA TYR A 135 15.11 -13.94 -17.35
C TYR A 135 14.57 -14.54 -18.67
N ASP A 136 14.37 -15.86 -18.67
CA ASP A 136 13.73 -16.59 -19.78
C ASP A 136 12.37 -15.95 -20.11
N ALA A 137 12.08 -15.69 -21.38
CA ALA A 137 10.87 -14.99 -21.84
C ALA A 137 9.56 -15.61 -21.30
N ASP A 138 9.56 -16.92 -21.01
CA ASP A 138 8.44 -17.64 -20.40
C ASP A 138 8.34 -17.48 -18.87
N LYS A 139 9.35 -16.89 -18.23
CA LYS A 139 9.44 -16.68 -16.77
C LYS A 139 9.46 -15.19 -16.40
N VAL A 140 8.65 -14.40 -17.09
CA VAL A 140 8.38 -13.03 -16.68
C VAL A 140 7.83 -13.06 -15.26
N THR A 141 8.69 -12.80 -14.28
CA THR A 141 8.42 -13.06 -12.89
C THR A 141 8.03 -11.79 -12.15
N LEU A 142 7.29 -11.95 -11.05
CA LEU A 142 7.06 -10.91 -10.05
C LEU A 142 8.37 -10.21 -9.61
N GLY A 143 9.51 -10.93 -9.70
CA GLY A 143 10.84 -10.39 -9.42
C GLY A 143 11.24 -9.25 -10.37
N MET A 144 10.99 -9.41 -11.68
CA MET A 144 11.28 -8.38 -12.67
C MET A 144 10.43 -7.13 -12.46
N LEU A 145 9.12 -7.31 -12.19
CA LEU A 145 8.24 -6.19 -11.84
C LEU A 145 8.76 -5.44 -10.60
N GLN A 146 9.21 -6.18 -9.60
CA GLN A 146 9.77 -5.59 -8.39
C GLN A 146 11.03 -4.77 -8.68
N MET A 147 11.92 -5.28 -9.54
CA MET A 147 13.14 -4.57 -9.94
C MET A 147 12.82 -3.27 -10.71
N LEU A 148 11.87 -3.30 -11.64
CA LEU A 148 11.42 -2.11 -12.36
C LEU A 148 10.79 -1.07 -11.42
N ARG A 149 10.01 -1.51 -10.43
CA ARG A 149 9.43 -0.61 -9.41
C ARG A 149 10.51 0.05 -8.55
N ILE A 150 11.55 -0.70 -8.18
CA ILE A 150 12.70 -0.15 -7.44
C ILE A 150 13.40 0.90 -8.31
N TYR A 151 13.60 0.63 -9.59
CA TYR A 151 14.21 1.58 -10.52
C TYR A 151 13.40 2.86 -10.64
N CYS A 152 12.07 2.76 -10.84
CA CYS A 152 11.16 3.90 -10.87
C CYS A 152 11.12 4.67 -9.55
N THR A 153 11.45 4.04 -8.43
CA THR A 153 11.54 4.74 -7.15
C THR A 153 12.75 5.67 -7.15
N HIS A 154 13.92 5.15 -7.46
CA HIS A 154 15.15 5.92 -7.69
C HIS A 154 16.20 5.02 -8.36
N PRO A 155 16.90 5.47 -9.42
CA PRO A 155 17.92 4.66 -10.09
C PRO A 155 18.98 4.10 -9.14
N TYR A 156 19.46 4.88 -8.18
CA TYR A 156 20.44 4.41 -7.19
C TYR A 156 19.93 3.24 -6.34
N ALA A 157 18.65 3.19 -6.05
CA ALA A 157 18.05 2.09 -5.28
C ALA A 157 18.12 0.76 -6.06
N ALA A 158 17.98 0.79 -7.38
CA ALA A 158 18.07 -0.38 -8.24
C ALA A 158 19.50 -0.82 -8.52
N LEU A 159 20.36 0.15 -8.82
CA LEU A 159 21.74 -0.10 -9.22
C LEU A 159 22.69 -0.31 -8.03
N LYS A 160 22.20 -0.11 -6.79
CA LYS A 160 22.97 -0.21 -5.55
C LYS A 160 24.26 0.63 -5.59
N THR A 161 24.22 1.72 -6.33
CA THR A 161 25.35 2.67 -6.40
C THR A 161 25.46 3.41 -5.06
N PRO A 162 26.68 3.64 -4.58
CA PRO A 162 26.89 4.55 -3.46
C PRO A 162 26.35 5.94 -3.81
N TYR A 163 25.93 6.70 -2.80
CA TYR A 163 25.34 8.02 -2.96
C TYR A 163 26.10 8.89 -3.95
N ALA A 164 25.39 9.42 -4.95
CA ALA A 164 25.87 10.62 -5.61
C ALA A 164 25.49 11.82 -4.74
N ASP A 165 26.30 12.87 -4.83
CA ASP A 165 26.17 14.06 -4.01
C ASP A 165 24.81 14.79 -4.18
N ASN A 166 24.08 14.52 -5.26
CA ASN A 166 22.77 15.11 -5.52
C ASN A 166 21.76 14.13 -6.14
N PRO A 167 20.89 13.51 -5.32
CA PRO A 167 19.87 12.57 -5.82
C PRO A 167 18.90 13.18 -6.84
N SER A 168 18.68 14.49 -6.79
CA SER A 168 17.77 15.21 -7.70
C SER A 168 18.26 15.26 -9.15
N GLU A 169 19.57 15.14 -9.41
CA GLU A 169 20.12 15.22 -10.77
C GLU A 169 19.80 14.01 -11.63
N VAL A 170 19.54 12.87 -11.00
CA VAL A 170 19.33 11.60 -11.69
C VAL A 170 17.88 11.09 -11.61
N SER A 171 16.97 11.85 -10.98
CA SER A 171 15.58 11.45 -10.82
C SER A 171 14.63 12.64 -10.78
N ILE A 172 13.84 12.79 -11.83
CA ILE A 172 12.77 13.80 -11.93
C ILE A 172 11.76 13.58 -10.79
N LYS A 173 11.49 12.34 -10.40
CA LYS A 173 10.62 12.04 -9.27
C LYS A 173 11.19 12.60 -7.96
N TYR A 174 12.49 12.44 -7.73
CA TYR A 174 13.12 12.97 -6.52
C TYR A 174 13.17 14.49 -6.55
N GLN A 175 13.42 15.09 -7.71
CA GLN A 175 13.35 16.54 -7.90
C GLN A 175 11.93 17.05 -7.55
N ARG A 176 10.90 16.45 -8.13
CA ARG A 176 9.50 16.87 -7.86
C ARG A 176 9.12 16.65 -6.39
N PHE A 177 9.58 15.59 -5.79
CA PHE A 177 9.42 15.35 -4.36
C PHE A 177 10.04 16.49 -3.53
N CYS A 178 11.27 16.91 -3.84
CA CYS A 178 11.91 18.02 -3.14
C CYS A 178 11.13 19.35 -3.29
N GLU A 179 10.59 19.64 -4.47
CA GLU A 179 9.75 20.85 -4.71
C GLU A 179 8.49 20.83 -3.81
N ILE A 180 7.80 19.68 -3.74
CA ILE A 180 6.61 19.52 -2.87
C ILE A 180 6.99 19.68 -1.40
N VAL A 181 8.10 19.07 -0.99
CA VAL A 181 8.60 19.17 0.38
C VAL A 181 8.94 20.62 0.72
N GLU A 182 9.65 21.34 -0.15
CA GLU A 182 10.00 22.75 0.04
C GLU A 182 8.74 23.60 0.25
N GLU A 183 7.68 23.39 -0.57
CA GLU A 183 6.41 24.09 -0.41
C GLU A 183 5.76 23.79 0.95
N ILE A 184 5.75 22.53 1.39
CA ILE A 184 5.20 22.15 2.70
C ILE A 184 5.98 22.80 3.85
N LEU A 185 7.31 22.74 3.77
CA LEU A 185 8.19 23.27 4.82
C LEU A 185 8.12 24.80 4.90
N SER A 186 7.93 25.50 3.77
CA SER A 186 7.75 26.96 3.74
C SER A 186 6.53 27.43 4.54
N ARG A 187 5.53 26.55 4.72
CA ARG A 187 4.35 26.78 5.54
C ARG A 187 4.55 26.37 7.00
N ASN A 188 5.78 25.97 7.36
CA ASN A 188 6.13 25.43 8.70
C ASN A 188 5.29 24.20 9.06
N GLU A 189 4.95 23.35 8.08
CA GLU A 189 4.15 22.15 8.24
C GLU A 189 5.02 20.87 8.20
N LYS A 190 4.48 19.79 8.76
CA LYS A 190 5.16 18.49 8.82
C LYS A 190 4.68 17.57 7.72
N VAL A 191 5.56 16.70 7.26
CA VAL A 191 5.28 15.73 6.21
C VAL A 191 5.61 14.30 6.62
N ILE A 192 4.74 13.37 6.24
CA ILE A 192 4.99 11.92 6.31
C ILE A 192 5.29 11.45 4.90
N VAL A 193 6.37 10.68 4.74
CA VAL A 193 6.77 10.07 3.47
C VAL A 193 6.75 8.57 3.60
N PHE A 194 5.96 7.91 2.76
CA PHE A 194 5.90 6.45 2.70
C PHE A 194 6.76 5.91 1.57
N THR A 195 7.63 4.97 1.91
CA THR A 195 8.44 4.20 0.96
C THR A 195 8.62 2.76 1.44
N SER A 196 8.56 1.81 0.52
CA SER A 196 8.77 0.38 0.81
C SER A 196 10.24 -0.05 0.67
N TYR A 197 11.11 0.82 0.15
CA TYR A 197 12.48 0.46 -0.21
C TYR A 197 13.51 1.03 0.75
N LYS A 198 14.34 0.14 1.32
CA LYS A 198 15.32 0.47 2.35
C LYS A 198 16.30 1.56 1.90
N MET A 199 16.81 1.49 0.66
CA MET A 199 17.74 2.47 0.12
C MET A 199 17.20 3.91 0.14
N MET A 200 15.89 4.09 0.02
CA MET A 200 15.30 5.42 0.08
C MET A 200 15.40 6.07 1.47
N PHE A 201 15.36 5.26 2.54
CA PHE A 201 15.59 5.79 3.89
C PHE A 201 16.98 6.41 4.00
N ASP A 202 17.99 5.73 3.45
CA ASP A 202 19.36 6.21 3.48
C ASP A 202 19.50 7.50 2.65
N ILE A 203 18.93 7.55 1.44
CA ILE A 203 18.91 8.75 0.57
C ILE A 203 18.25 9.92 1.30
N PHE A 204 17.07 9.72 1.88
CA PHE A 204 16.36 10.78 2.59
C PHE A 204 17.13 11.27 3.82
N HIS A 205 17.71 10.36 4.62
CA HIS A 205 18.49 10.73 5.80
C HIS A 205 19.77 11.51 5.45
N HIS A 206 20.35 11.25 4.27
CA HIS A 206 21.53 11.99 3.81
C HIS A 206 21.16 13.37 3.24
N ASP A 207 20.20 13.42 2.31
CA ASP A 207 19.91 14.63 1.53
C ASP A 207 19.01 15.64 2.28
N ILE A 208 17.94 15.18 2.94
CA ILE A 208 16.91 16.06 3.50
C ILE A 208 17.44 17.00 4.59
N PRO A 209 18.23 16.55 5.59
CA PRO A 209 18.79 17.47 6.58
C PRO A 209 19.78 18.47 5.96
N SER A 210 20.57 18.04 4.99
CA SER A 210 21.55 18.89 4.30
C SER A 210 20.87 19.93 3.42
N ARG A 211 19.80 19.56 2.71
CA ARG A 211 19.07 20.41 1.77
C ARG A 211 18.14 21.40 2.46
N PHE A 212 17.41 20.96 3.48
CA PHE A 212 16.33 21.75 4.08
C PHE A 212 16.59 22.17 5.54
N GLY A 213 17.61 21.64 6.18
CA GLY A 213 17.93 21.98 7.57
C GLY A 213 16.89 21.55 8.60
N ILE A 214 16.07 20.52 8.30
CA ILE A 214 14.99 20.03 9.15
C ILE A 214 15.33 18.70 9.81
N PRO A 215 14.74 18.39 10.96
CA PRO A 215 14.84 17.06 11.55
C PRO A 215 14.06 16.02 10.75
N ILE A 216 14.64 14.83 10.67
CA ILE A 216 14.06 13.67 10.01
C ILE A 216 14.09 12.46 10.94
N TRP A 217 12.98 11.74 11.01
CA TRP A 217 12.87 10.45 11.71
C TRP A 217 12.44 9.36 10.73
N SER A 218 12.66 8.12 11.11
CA SER A 218 12.21 7.00 10.27
C SER A 218 11.75 5.80 11.09
N ILE A 219 10.78 5.06 10.52
CA ILE A 219 10.32 3.76 11.02
C ILE A 219 10.30 2.79 9.85
N ASN A 220 11.12 1.76 9.92
CA ASN A 220 11.22 0.71 8.93
C ASN A 220 11.01 -0.68 9.56
N GLY A 221 11.26 -1.77 8.80
CA GLY A 221 11.11 -3.13 9.30
C GLY A 221 12.10 -3.54 10.41
N GLU A 222 13.22 -2.82 10.55
CA GLU A 222 14.27 -3.07 11.54
C GLU A 222 14.00 -2.32 12.85
N THR A 223 13.11 -1.30 12.83
CA THR A 223 12.75 -0.53 14.03
C THR A 223 11.97 -1.40 15.01
N LEU A 224 12.48 -1.53 16.24
CA LEU A 224 11.84 -2.29 17.30
C LEU A 224 10.41 -1.76 17.56
N VAL A 225 9.48 -2.66 17.81
CA VAL A 225 8.06 -2.30 17.98
C VAL A 225 7.87 -1.32 19.15
N GLU A 226 8.62 -1.51 20.23
CA GLU A 226 8.60 -0.67 21.43
C GLU A 226 9.11 0.76 21.21
N ASP A 227 9.96 0.98 20.21
CA ASP A 227 10.52 2.29 19.90
C ASP A 227 9.67 3.10 18.91
N ARG A 228 8.82 2.42 18.13
CA ARG A 228 8.00 3.07 17.10
C ARG A 228 7.12 4.18 17.66
N GLN A 229 6.46 3.92 18.80
CA GLN A 229 5.59 4.93 19.42
C GLN A 229 6.40 6.13 19.94
N LYS A 230 7.58 5.92 20.52
CA LYS A 230 8.47 6.99 20.98
C LYS A 230 8.91 7.91 19.85
N ILE A 231 9.26 7.31 18.68
CA ILE A 231 9.63 8.06 17.47
C ILE A 231 8.45 8.93 17.02
N VAL A 232 7.25 8.35 16.97
CA VAL A 232 6.03 9.07 16.58
C VAL A 232 5.72 10.20 17.55
N ASP A 233 5.83 9.97 18.86
CA ASP A 233 5.57 10.99 19.89
C ASP A 233 6.58 12.13 19.78
N THR A 234 7.85 11.81 19.53
CA THR A 234 8.91 12.82 19.28
C THR A 234 8.60 13.66 18.05
N PHE A 235 8.22 13.00 16.93
CA PHE A 235 7.84 13.70 15.71
C PHE A 235 6.58 14.56 15.90
N ASN A 236 5.53 14.03 16.54
CA ASN A 236 4.31 14.78 16.80
C ASN A 236 4.59 16.01 17.66
N GLY A 237 5.44 15.87 18.69
CA GLY A 237 5.81 16.94 19.64
C GLY A 237 6.85 17.92 19.12
N ALA A 238 7.55 17.63 18.02
CA ALA A 238 8.55 18.53 17.46
C ALA A 238 7.91 19.87 17.04
N ASN A 239 8.59 20.97 17.27
CA ASN A 239 8.15 22.29 16.85
C ASN A 239 8.61 22.56 15.41
N GLY A 240 7.71 23.11 14.60
CA GLY A 240 8.04 23.55 13.25
C GLY A 240 8.01 22.43 12.22
N ALA A 241 8.65 22.71 11.07
CA ALA A 241 8.74 21.82 9.94
C ALA A 241 9.58 20.57 10.27
N ALA A 242 9.12 19.41 9.83
CA ALA A 242 9.78 18.14 10.12
C ALA A 242 9.32 17.04 9.16
N MET A 243 10.12 16.00 8.97
CA MET A 243 9.80 14.86 8.14
C MET A 243 9.85 13.54 8.93
N LEU A 244 8.87 12.67 8.66
CA LEU A 244 8.85 11.28 9.16
C LEU A 244 8.75 10.33 7.96
N VAL A 245 9.75 9.48 7.77
CA VAL A 245 9.78 8.47 6.72
C VAL A 245 9.34 7.11 7.28
N LEU A 246 8.40 6.47 6.62
CA LEU A 246 7.78 5.24 7.09
C LEU A 246 7.75 4.16 6.01
N ASN A 247 8.02 2.92 6.42
CA ASN A 247 7.62 1.79 5.61
C ASN A 247 6.10 1.54 5.83
N PRO A 248 5.28 1.45 4.76
CA PRO A 248 3.84 1.25 4.88
C PRO A 248 3.46 0.04 5.74
N ARG A 249 4.21 -1.06 5.63
CA ARG A 249 3.98 -2.28 6.44
C ARG A 249 4.34 -2.11 7.90
N ALA A 250 5.38 -1.34 8.21
CA ALA A 250 5.76 -1.04 9.59
C ALA A 250 4.76 -0.08 10.26
N ALA A 251 4.10 0.77 9.48
CA ALA A 251 3.02 1.65 9.94
C ALA A 251 1.74 0.89 10.34
N GLY A 252 1.59 -0.39 9.95
CA GLY A 252 0.44 -1.24 10.26
C GLY A 252 0.16 -1.45 11.76
N THR A 253 1.08 -1.11 12.65
CA THR A 253 1.01 -1.36 14.09
C THR A 253 0.22 -0.33 14.92
N GLY A 254 -0.78 0.34 14.35
CA GLY A 254 -1.69 1.20 15.13
C GLY A 254 -1.14 2.60 15.49
N LEU A 255 -0.06 3.04 14.88
CA LEU A 255 0.57 4.34 15.13
C LEU A 255 -0.40 5.51 14.90
N ASN A 256 -0.32 6.53 15.74
CA ASN A 256 -1.13 7.74 15.66
C ASN A 256 -0.26 8.95 15.30
N ILE A 257 -0.29 9.38 14.03
CA ILE A 257 0.63 10.39 13.49
C ILE A 257 -0.18 11.63 13.08
N THR A 258 -0.83 12.27 14.05
CA THR A 258 -1.67 13.46 13.80
C THR A 258 -0.89 14.78 13.78
N GLY A 259 0.40 14.76 14.07
CA GLY A 259 1.26 15.94 13.98
C GLY A 259 1.55 16.42 12.57
N ALA A 260 1.30 15.60 11.55
CA ALA A 260 1.45 15.97 10.14
C ALA A 260 0.12 15.95 9.41
N ASN A 261 -0.05 16.84 8.46
CA ASN A 261 -1.21 16.93 7.59
C ASN A 261 -0.85 16.71 6.09
N HIS A 262 0.42 16.48 5.78
CA HIS A 262 0.88 16.12 4.45
C HIS A 262 1.40 14.69 4.44
N VAL A 263 0.94 13.91 3.46
CA VAL A 263 1.32 12.50 3.25
C VAL A 263 1.81 12.34 1.82
N ILE A 264 3.02 11.85 1.63
CA ILE A 264 3.58 11.58 0.31
C ILE A 264 3.79 10.07 0.18
N HIS A 265 3.10 9.43 -0.75
CA HIS A 265 3.44 8.09 -1.22
C HIS A 265 4.49 8.23 -2.31
N PHE A 266 5.75 8.08 -1.92
CA PHE A 266 6.89 8.24 -2.82
C PHE A 266 6.97 7.12 -3.85
N ASN A 267 6.58 5.91 -3.45
CA ASN A 267 6.30 4.81 -4.36
C ASN A 267 4.91 4.23 -4.05
N LEU A 268 4.19 3.87 -5.10
CA LEU A 268 2.84 3.32 -4.99
C LEU A 268 2.88 1.86 -4.57
N GLU A 269 1.89 1.43 -3.80
CA GLU A 269 1.74 0.04 -3.42
C GLU A 269 0.83 -0.72 -4.40
N TRP A 270 1.17 -1.97 -4.70
CA TRP A 270 0.34 -2.83 -5.55
C TRP A 270 -1.06 -3.06 -4.96
N ASN A 271 -1.16 -3.03 -3.64
CA ASN A 271 -2.40 -3.14 -2.90
C ASN A 271 -2.84 -1.77 -2.36
N PRO A 272 -3.93 -1.17 -2.88
CA PRO A 272 -4.44 0.12 -2.42
C PRO A 272 -4.77 0.17 -0.93
N SER A 273 -5.16 -0.97 -0.35
CA SER A 273 -5.47 -1.05 1.09
C SER A 273 -4.29 -0.69 1.96
N LEU A 274 -3.07 -1.01 1.54
CA LEU A 274 -1.86 -0.67 2.28
C LEU A 274 -1.59 0.84 2.26
N GLU A 275 -1.84 1.50 1.12
CA GLU A 275 -1.77 2.97 1.03
C GLU A 275 -2.84 3.63 1.90
N ASP A 276 -4.08 3.13 1.83
CA ASP A 276 -5.20 3.68 2.59
C ASP A 276 -4.98 3.50 4.11
N GLN A 277 -4.49 2.35 4.56
CA GLN A 277 -4.10 2.13 5.95
C GLN A 277 -2.95 3.04 6.38
N SER A 278 -1.97 3.27 5.50
CA SER A 278 -0.85 4.17 5.77
C SER A 278 -1.33 5.62 5.89
N THR A 279 -2.14 6.08 4.96
CA THR A 279 -2.76 7.42 4.99
C THR A 279 -3.63 7.60 6.24
N ALA A 280 -4.34 6.55 6.68
CA ALA A 280 -5.18 6.58 7.88
C ALA A 280 -4.38 6.76 9.20
N ARG A 281 -3.05 6.73 9.18
CA ARG A 281 -2.21 7.10 10.34
C ARG A 281 -2.19 8.61 10.58
N ALA A 282 -2.32 9.41 9.53
CA ALA A 282 -2.45 10.87 9.59
C ALA A 282 -3.92 11.31 9.55
N TYR A 283 -4.74 10.66 8.71
CA TYR A 283 -6.16 10.97 8.53
C TYR A 283 -7.01 10.18 9.53
N ARG A 284 -7.05 10.65 10.77
CA ARG A 284 -7.78 10.00 11.85
C ARG A 284 -8.23 10.99 12.91
N ARG A 285 -9.04 10.55 13.87
CA ARG A 285 -9.49 11.37 15.00
C ARG A 285 -8.32 12.01 15.73
N GLY A 286 -8.41 13.31 15.96
CA GLY A 286 -7.35 14.16 16.49
C GLY A 286 -6.63 15.01 15.45
N GLN A 287 -6.80 14.73 14.15
CA GLN A 287 -6.34 15.61 13.08
C GLN A 287 -7.25 16.83 12.98
N GLN A 288 -6.66 18.03 12.98
CA GLN A 288 -7.37 19.32 12.94
C GLN A 288 -7.25 20.02 11.58
N LYS A 289 -6.28 19.62 10.77
CA LYS A 289 -5.98 20.24 9.47
C LYS A 289 -6.46 19.38 8.31
N THR A 290 -6.80 19.97 7.19
CA THR A 290 -6.98 19.27 5.91
C THR A 290 -5.77 18.40 5.63
N VAL A 291 -5.99 17.11 5.32
CA VAL A 291 -4.92 16.17 4.99
C VAL A 291 -4.72 16.12 3.50
N PHE A 292 -3.53 16.47 3.07
CA PHE A 292 -3.11 16.40 1.66
C PHE A 292 -2.32 15.12 1.43
N VAL A 293 -2.73 14.35 0.43
CA VAL A 293 -2.10 13.08 0.06
C VAL A 293 -1.58 13.18 -1.36
N TYR A 294 -0.29 13.00 -1.55
CA TYR A 294 0.40 13.06 -2.84
C TYR A 294 0.83 11.67 -3.25
N ARG A 295 0.53 11.26 -4.48
CA ARG A 295 0.97 10.01 -5.10
C ARG A 295 1.83 10.34 -6.31
N LEU A 296 3.11 10.08 -6.22
CA LEU A 296 4.08 10.32 -7.30
C LEU A 296 4.25 9.06 -8.14
N TYR A 297 4.14 9.17 -9.45
CA TYR A 297 4.36 8.04 -10.35
C TYR A 297 4.85 8.50 -11.73
N TYR A 298 5.67 7.68 -12.38
CA TYR A 298 6.09 7.90 -13.76
C TYR A 298 5.07 7.37 -14.75
N GLU A 299 4.66 8.20 -15.70
CA GLU A 299 3.87 7.80 -16.88
C GLU A 299 4.67 6.91 -17.82
N GLY A 300 4.00 6.06 -18.60
CA GLY A 300 4.63 5.12 -19.51
C GLY A 300 5.45 4.02 -18.83
N THR A 301 5.32 3.84 -17.53
CA THR A 301 6.06 2.84 -16.75
C THR A 301 5.12 1.90 -15.99
N ILE A 302 5.72 0.92 -15.30
CA ILE A 302 4.99 0.05 -14.37
C ILE A 302 4.19 0.85 -13.32
N GLU A 303 4.65 2.03 -12.90
CA GLU A 303 3.97 2.82 -11.88
C GLU A 303 2.63 3.38 -12.36
N GLU A 304 2.49 3.71 -13.63
CA GLU A 304 1.21 4.07 -14.22
C GLU A 304 0.20 2.93 -14.10
N VAL A 305 0.62 1.71 -14.42
CA VAL A 305 -0.25 0.53 -14.26
C VAL A 305 -0.66 0.32 -12.81
N VAL A 306 0.25 0.54 -11.86
CA VAL A 306 -0.05 0.46 -10.43
C VAL A 306 -1.04 1.54 -10.04
N ASN A 307 -0.87 2.78 -10.51
CA ASN A 307 -1.81 3.86 -10.25
C ASN A 307 -3.21 3.57 -10.80
N ASP A 308 -3.31 3.16 -12.06
CA ASP A 308 -4.59 2.78 -12.70
C ASP A 308 -5.28 1.66 -11.92
N ARG A 309 -4.51 0.66 -11.48
CA ARG A 309 -5.01 -0.43 -10.65
C ARG A 309 -5.56 0.06 -9.32
N ILE A 310 -4.85 0.98 -8.65
CA ILE A 310 -5.29 1.56 -7.38
C ILE A 310 -6.62 2.27 -7.56
N ASP A 311 -6.74 3.12 -8.59
CA ASP A 311 -7.94 3.90 -8.84
C ASP A 311 -9.11 2.97 -9.20
N ARG A 312 -8.92 2.00 -10.11
CA ARG A 312 -9.92 1.00 -10.44
C ARG A 312 -10.41 0.20 -9.22
N LYS A 313 -9.50 -0.26 -8.37
CA LYS A 313 -9.90 -1.00 -7.15
C LYS A 313 -10.64 -0.12 -6.14
N ARG A 314 -10.30 1.15 -6.02
CA ARG A 314 -11.03 2.10 -5.20
C ARG A 314 -12.45 2.34 -5.73
N ASP A 315 -12.61 2.48 -7.04
CA ASP A 315 -13.93 2.63 -7.67
C ASP A 315 -14.80 1.40 -7.45
N ILE A 316 -14.24 0.19 -7.64
CA ILE A 316 -14.95 -1.05 -7.35
C ILE A 316 -15.33 -1.10 -5.86
N ALA A 317 -14.43 -0.80 -4.96
CA ALA A 317 -14.69 -0.80 -3.53
C ALA A 317 -15.69 0.29 -3.09
N ALA A 318 -15.86 1.36 -3.85
CA ALA A 318 -16.86 2.39 -3.57
C ALA A 318 -18.28 1.98 -4.00
N THR A 319 -18.39 1.13 -5.02
CA THR A 319 -19.67 0.76 -5.65
C THR A 319 -20.20 -0.60 -5.24
N ALA A 320 -19.34 -1.51 -4.78
CA ALA A 320 -19.71 -2.87 -4.41
C ALA A 320 -19.30 -3.20 -2.97
N ILE A 321 -20.11 -4.03 -2.29
CA ILE A 321 -19.77 -4.58 -0.96
C ILE A 321 -18.62 -5.58 -1.14
N ILE A 322 -18.65 -6.34 -2.23
CA ILE A 322 -17.64 -7.31 -2.61
C ILE A 322 -17.05 -6.86 -3.96
N GLY A 323 -15.90 -6.19 -3.88
CA GLY A 323 -15.20 -5.68 -5.06
C GLY A 323 -13.98 -6.53 -5.39
N THR A 324 -14.09 -7.39 -6.41
CA THR A 324 -12.94 -8.08 -7.01
C THR A 324 -12.95 -7.90 -8.52
N ASP A 325 -11.78 -7.67 -9.10
CA ASP A 325 -11.57 -7.64 -10.56
C ASP A 325 -10.93 -8.94 -11.08
N GLY A 326 -10.60 -9.85 -10.16
CA GLY A 326 -10.20 -11.23 -10.45
C GLY A 326 -8.74 -11.42 -10.87
N THR A 327 -8.34 -12.68 -10.94
CA THR A 327 -6.97 -13.12 -11.28
C THR A 327 -6.58 -12.79 -12.71
N SER A 328 -7.54 -12.83 -13.65
CA SER A 328 -7.27 -12.53 -15.06
C SER A 328 -6.83 -11.08 -15.26
N LYS A 329 -7.48 -10.14 -14.54
CA LYS A 329 -7.14 -8.73 -14.60
C LYS A 329 -5.77 -8.43 -13.99
N ASP A 330 -5.45 -9.09 -12.89
CA ASP A 330 -4.12 -9.02 -12.28
C ASP A 330 -3.01 -9.45 -13.28
N ARG A 331 -3.27 -10.50 -14.06
CA ARG A 331 -2.34 -10.97 -15.09
C ARG A 331 -2.22 -10.00 -16.26
N GLU A 332 -3.32 -9.41 -16.71
CA GLU A 332 -3.30 -8.36 -17.73
C GLU A 332 -2.48 -7.14 -17.28
N ASP A 333 -2.67 -6.68 -16.04
CA ASP A 333 -1.91 -5.57 -15.46
C ASP A 333 -0.41 -5.89 -15.44
N ILE A 334 -0.03 -7.11 -15.07
CA ILE A 334 1.37 -7.55 -15.07
C ILE A 334 1.96 -7.51 -16.48
N ILE A 335 1.26 -8.05 -17.47
CA ILE A 335 1.71 -8.06 -18.87
C ILE A 335 1.84 -6.62 -19.40
N ARG A 336 0.84 -5.77 -19.15
CA ARG A 336 0.87 -4.36 -19.52
C ARG A 336 2.07 -3.65 -18.89
N ALA A 337 2.29 -3.82 -17.60
CA ALA A 337 3.39 -3.20 -16.88
C ALA A 337 4.77 -3.53 -17.46
N LEU A 338 4.95 -4.74 -17.93
CA LEU A 338 6.20 -5.19 -18.54
C LEU A 338 6.37 -4.73 -20.00
N SER A 339 5.27 -4.46 -20.70
CA SER A 339 5.31 -3.98 -22.08
C SER A 339 5.60 -2.48 -22.19
N LEU A 340 5.31 -1.70 -21.14
CA LEU A 340 5.49 -0.26 -21.18
C LEU A 340 6.97 0.13 -21.20
N VAL A 341 7.28 1.07 -22.09
CA VAL A 341 8.57 1.76 -22.16
C VAL A 341 8.27 3.25 -22.26
N PRO A 342 8.74 4.07 -21.30
CA PRO A 342 8.49 5.49 -21.34
C PRO A 342 9.13 6.11 -22.58
N SER A 343 8.45 7.08 -23.17
CA SER A 343 8.97 7.89 -24.27
C SER A 343 8.99 9.34 -23.87
N PHE A 344 10.09 10.02 -24.11
CA PHE A 344 10.16 11.46 -23.93
C PHE A 344 9.25 12.14 -24.96
N LYS A 345 8.32 12.93 -24.46
CA LYS A 345 7.45 13.76 -25.31
C LYS A 345 7.94 15.19 -25.21
N ASN A 346 8.37 15.75 -26.34
CA ASN A 346 8.72 17.18 -26.45
C ASN A 346 7.52 18.08 -26.16
#